data_5ee32bbe282818915c12e68fb12b6172
#
_entry.id   5ee32bbe282818915c12e68fb12b6172
#
_cell.length_a   1.000
_cell.length_b   1.000
_cell.length_c   1.000
_cell.angle_alpha   90.00
_cell.angle_beta   90.00
_cell.angle_gamma   90.00
#
_symmetry.space_group_name_H-M   'P 1'
#
loop_
_entity.id
_entity.type
_entity.pdbx_description
1 polymer ?
#
loop_
_entity_poly.entity_id
_entity_poly.type
_entity_poly.pdbx_seq_one_letter_code
_entity_poly.pdbx_strand_id
1 'polypeptide(L)'
;LCHLERNVFDRCRTKAQGKAVIAAMKHTFEATDSELVRTGFEHLYEVYEKIDPKGARLLEESEPYVLTYLDFPKEHAHWIRTNNLCERLNKEIKKRTRVVGVFPLKQAMLRLVGAVCINQNEEWFVATHFMDKHSLLFEECPKRESCTQETIDHLLQVIDSDFKVCKEVA
;
A
#
# COMPACT_ATOMS: atom_id res chain seq x y z
N LEU A 1 2.17 0.34 1.63
CA LEU A 1 2.46 0.62 0.23
C LEU A 1 2.99 2.04 0.03
N CYS A 2 2.25 3.11 0.43
CA CYS A 2 2.65 4.52 0.21
C CYS A 2 4.05 4.87 0.76
N HIS A 3 4.48 4.25 1.87
CA HIS A 3 5.82 4.44 2.40
C HIS A 3 6.89 3.78 1.53
N LEU A 4 6.59 2.61 0.97
CA LEU A 4 7.49 1.94 0.03
C LEU A 4 7.66 2.79 -1.24
N GLU A 5 6.56 3.27 -1.84
CA GLU A 5 6.59 4.15 -3.00
C GLU A 5 7.49 5.37 -2.77
N ARG A 6 7.33 6.02 -1.61
CA ARG A 6 8.16 7.18 -1.24
C ARG A 6 9.63 6.80 -1.10
N ASN A 7 9.91 5.70 -0.40
CA ASN A 7 11.28 5.25 -0.17
C ASN A 7 11.98 4.85 -1.48
N VAL A 8 11.25 4.22 -2.40
CA VAL A 8 11.75 3.88 -3.74
C VAL A 8 12.02 5.15 -4.54
N PHE A 9 11.07 6.11 -4.54
CA PHE A 9 11.22 7.38 -5.23
C PHE A 9 12.44 8.17 -4.76
N ASP A 10 12.65 8.25 -3.44
CA ASP A 10 13.74 9.01 -2.83
C ASP A 10 15.12 8.38 -3.13
N ARG A 11 15.16 7.09 -3.47
CA ARG A 11 16.39 6.38 -3.85
C ARG A 11 16.70 6.42 -5.34
N CYS A 12 15.74 6.79 -6.19
CA CYS A 12 15.96 6.87 -7.63
C CYS A 12 16.94 8.00 -7.97
N ARG A 13 17.82 7.73 -8.95
CA ARG A 13 18.85 8.71 -9.38
C ARG A 13 18.23 9.92 -10.06
N THR A 14 17.12 9.72 -10.77
CA THR A 14 16.41 10.80 -11.48
C THR A 14 14.94 10.77 -11.15
N LYS A 15 14.29 11.96 -11.22
CA LYS A 15 12.84 12.07 -11.04
C LYS A 15 12.06 11.28 -12.10
N ALA A 16 12.61 11.13 -13.30
CA ALA A 16 12.00 10.35 -14.38
C ALA A 16 11.95 8.86 -14.00
N GLN A 17 13.08 8.31 -13.53
CA GLN A 17 13.11 6.94 -12.99
C GLN A 17 12.13 6.73 -11.86
N GLY A 18 12.08 7.66 -10.89
CA GLY A 18 11.15 7.58 -9.78
C GLY A 18 9.69 7.54 -10.23
N LYS A 19 9.31 8.38 -11.21
CA LYS A 19 7.95 8.37 -11.77
C LYS A 19 7.63 7.05 -12.49
N ALA A 20 8.55 6.51 -13.29
CA ALA A 20 8.37 5.25 -14.01
C ALA A 20 8.16 4.08 -13.04
N VAL A 21 9.04 3.95 -12.04
CA VAL A 21 8.92 2.89 -11.04
C VAL A 21 7.61 2.99 -10.26
N ILE A 22 7.21 4.21 -9.86
CA ILE A 22 5.93 4.41 -9.14
C ILE A 22 4.72 4.09 -10.03
N ALA A 23 4.76 4.42 -11.32
CA ALA A 23 3.70 4.06 -12.26
C ALA A 23 3.58 2.53 -12.39
N ALA A 24 4.69 1.84 -12.62
CA ALA A 24 4.74 0.40 -12.69
C ALA A 24 4.28 -0.28 -11.38
N MET A 25 4.68 0.25 -10.21
CA MET A 25 4.18 -0.20 -8.91
C MET A 25 2.66 -0.06 -8.81
N LYS A 26 2.10 1.07 -9.22
CA LYS A 26 0.65 1.28 -9.17
C LYS A 26 -0.09 0.27 -10.03
N HIS A 27 0.31 0.06 -11.27
CA HIS A 27 -0.30 -0.92 -12.16
C HIS A 27 -0.24 -2.33 -11.57
N THR A 28 0.91 -2.71 -10.99
CA THR A 28 1.07 -4.00 -10.31
C THR A 28 0.11 -4.15 -9.12
N PHE A 29 0.02 -3.15 -8.25
CA PHE A 29 -0.80 -3.23 -7.04
C PHE A 29 -2.29 -2.92 -7.27
N GLU A 30 -2.67 -2.34 -8.39
CA GLU A 30 -4.08 -2.18 -8.80
C GLU A 30 -4.68 -3.48 -9.34
N ALA A 31 -3.85 -4.44 -9.72
CA ALA A 31 -4.30 -5.75 -10.15
C ALA A 31 -5.13 -6.43 -9.05
N THR A 32 -6.19 -7.12 -9.46
CA THR A 32 -7.17 -7.71 -8.54
C THR A 32 -6.85 -9.14 -8.15
N ASP A 33 -6.03 -9.80 -8.94
CA ASP A 33 -5.63 -11.18 -8.73
C ASP A 33 -4.28 -11.28 -8.02
N SER A 34 -4.14 -12.27 -7.10
CA SER A 34 -2.90 -12.41 -6.32
C SER A 34 -1.73 -12.94 -7.16
N GLU A 35 -2.00 -13.80 -8.12
CA GLU A 35 -0.99 -14.31 -9.04
C GLU A 35 -0.48 -13.21 -9.96
N LEU A 36 -1.42 -12.40 -10.48
CA LEU A 36 -1.08 -11.25 -11.31
C LEU A 36 -0.23 -10.22 -10.56
N VAL A 37 -0.55 -9.94 -9.29
CA VAL A 37 0.26 -9.03 -8.47
C VAL A 37 1.66 -9.58 -8.22
N ARG A 38 1.78 -10.87 -7.92
CA ARG A 38 3.09 -11.50 -7.67
C ARG A 38 3.95 -11.50 -8.94
N THR A 39 3.39 -11.96 -10.06
CA THR A 39 4.10 -11.96 -11.35
C THR A 39 4.48 -10.55 -11.80
N GLY A 40 3.58 -9.59 -11.63
CA GLY A 40 3.86 -8.18 -11.93
C GLY A 40 4.96 -7.60 -11.04
N PHE A 41 5.01 -7.99 -9.77
CA PHE A 41 6.04 -7.54 -8.82
C PHE A 41 7.42 -8.13 -9.16
N GLU A 42 7.48 -9.42 -9.50
CA GLU A 42 8.71 -10.07 -9.95
C GLU A 42 9.26 -9.40 -11.22
N HIS A 43 8.39 -9.17 -12.21
CA HIS A 43 8.79 -8.50 -13.44
C HIS A 43 9.25 -7.05 -13.21
N LEU A 44 8.52 -6.30 -12.37
CA LEU A 44 8.90 -4.96 -11.93
C LEU A 44 10.32 -4.96 -11.33
N TYR A 45 10.61 -5.93 -10.46
CA TYR A 45 11.92 -6.09 -9.85
C TYR A 45 12.99 -6.33 -10.91
N GLU A 46 12.80 -7.29 -11.83
CA GLU A 46 13.73 -7.63 -12.89
C GLU A 46 14.06 -6.44 -13.82
N VAL A 47 13.03 -5.66 -14.17
CA VAL A 47 13.22 -4.48 -15.06
C VAL A 47 13.93 -3.37 -14.30
N TYR A 48 13.58 -3.15 -13.04
CA TYR A 48 14.21 -2.10 -12.23
C TYR A 48 15.63 -2.44 -11.82
N GLU A 49 15.95 -3.71 -11.56
CA GLU A 49 17.31 -4.17 -11.25
C GLU A 49 18.31 -3.86 -12.36
N LYS A 50 17.90 -3.99 -13.63
CA LYS A 50 18.73 -3.64 -14.81
C LYS A 50 19.05 -2.14 -14.89
N ILE A 51 18.22 -1.29 -14.25
CA ILE A 51 18.35 0.17 -14.28
C ILE A 51 19.07 0.68 -13.04
N ASP A 52 18.64 0.25 -11.86
CA ASP A 52 19.21 0.61 -10.56
C ASP A 52 19.22 -0.57 -9.57
N PRO A 53 20.29 -1.37 -9.54
CA PRO A 53 20.39 -2.52 -8.64
C PRO A 53 20.28 -2.18 -7.16
N LYS A 54 20.66 -0.95 -6.78
CA LYS A 54 20.56 -0.52 -5.36
C LYS A 54 19.13 -0.18 -4.96
N GLY A 55 18.38 0.42 -5.87
CA GLY A 55 16.96 0.70 -5.65
C GLY A 55 16.13 -0.58 -5.68
N ALA A 56 16.45 -1.52 -6.56
CA ALA A 56 15.74 -2.80 -6.68
C ALA A 56 15.85 -3.66 -5.41
N ARG A 57 16.95 -3.64 -4.70
CA ARG A 57 17.09 -4.33 -3.41
C ARG A 57 16.05 -3.91 -2.38
N LEU A 58 15.60 -2.66 -2.41
CA LEU A 58 14.53 -2.21 -1.51
C LEU A 58 13.21 -2.89 -1.84
N LEU A 59 12.91 -3.14 -3.12
CA LEU A 59 11.72 -3.90 -3.52
C LEU A 59 11.81 -5.33 -3.04
N GLU A 60 12.94 -6.00 -3.27
CA GLU A 60 13.21 -7.37 -2.83
C GLU A 60 13.05 -7.51 -1.30
N GLU A 61 13.72 -6.65 -0.52
CA GLU A 61 13.63 -6.66 0.94
C GLU A 61 12.21 -6.38 1.46
N SER A 62 11.40 -5.63 0.72
CA SER A 62 10.05 -5.28 1.11
C SER A 62 8.97 -6.27 0.67
N GLU A 63 9.25 -7.13 -0.29
CA GLU A 63 8.30 -8.10 -0.86
C GLU A 63 7.54 -8.89 0.20
N PRO A 64 8.19 -9.58 1.17
CA PRO A 64 7.49 -10.42 2.14
C PRO A 64 6.53 -9.63 3.04
N TYR A 65 6.70 -8.31 3.16
CA TYR A 65 5.84 -7.44 3.96
C TYR A 65 4.74 -6.78 3.15
N VAL A 66 5.03 -6.43 1.90
CA VAL A 66 4.13 -5.66 1.04
C VAL A 66 3.07 -6.55 0.41
N LEU A 67 3.36 -7.82 0.18
CA LEU A 67 2.44 -8.77 -0.43
C LEU A 67 1.57 -9.55 0.57
N THR A 68 1.78 -9.41 1.88
CA THR A 68 0.99 -10.12 2.92
C THR A 68 -0.51 -9.88 2.85
N TYR A 69 -0.96 -8.73 2.32
CA TYR A 69 -2.38 -8.46 2.16
C TYR A 69 -3.08 -9.40 1.16
N LEU A 70 -2.31 -10.05 0.29
CA LEU A 70 -2.82 -11.02 -0.69
C LEU A 70 -3.30 -12.33 -0.03
N ASP A 71 -2.88 -12.61 1.20
CA ASP A 71 -3.29 -13.78 1.97
C ASP A 71 -4.68 -13.60 2.61
N PHE A 72 -5.25 -12.39 2.51
CA PHE A 72 -6.58 -12.05 3.02
C PHE A 72 -7.63 -12.04 1.90
N PRO A 73 -8.93 -12.20 2.25
CA PRO A 73 -10.02 -12.07 1.29
C PRO A 73 -9.94 -10.75 0.51
N LYS A 74 -10.35 -10.76 -0.75
CA LYS A 74 -10.27 -9.61 -1.66
C LYS A 74 -10.96 -8.36 -1.10
N GLU A 75 -12.09 -8.56 -0.41
CA GLU A 75 -12.85 -7.48 0.23
C GLU A 75 -12.04 -6.75 1.32
N HIS A 76 -11.13 -7.46 1.99
CA HIS A 76 -10.28 -6.92 3.03
C HIS A 76 -8.96 -6.35 2.50
N ALA A 77 -8.45 -6.92 1.40
CA ALA A 77 -7.14 -6.56 0.82
C ALA A 77 -7.01 -5.04 0.58
N HIS A 78 -8.06 -4.39 0.11
CA HIS A 78 -8.09 -2.94 -0.13
C HIS A 78 -7.83 -2.13 1.15
N TRP A 79 -8.36 -2.56 2.29
CA TRP A 79 -8.23 -1.87 3.57
C TRP A 79 -6.91 -2.18 4.27
N ILE A 80 -6.40 -3.41 4.10
CA ILE A 80 -5.20 -3.90 4.77
C ILE A 80 -3.93 -3.38 4.11
N ARG A 81 -3.88 -3.26 2.79
CA ARG A 81 -2.69 -2.82 2.05
C ARG A 81 -2.24 -1.39 2.35
N THR A 82 -3.08 -0.59 3.00
CA THR A 82 -2.76 0.78 3.39
C THR A 82 -3.09 1.00 4.87
N ASN A 83 -2.41 1.94 5.51
CA ASN A 83 -2.69 2.35 6.88
C ASN A 83 -3.44 3.70 6.96
N ASN A 84 -4.15 4.08 5.91
CA ASN A 84 -4.83 5.37 5.80
C ASN A 84 -5.78 5.64 6.98
N LEU A 85 -6.46 4.61 7.50
CA LEU A 85 -7.33 4.74 8.68
C LEU A 85 -6.54 5.16 9.92
N CYS A 86 -5.41 4.51 10.18
CA CYS A 86 -4.53 4.85 11.30
C CYS A 86 -3.90 6.24 11.12
N GLU A 87 -3.52 6.59 9.90
CA GLU A 87 -2.99 7.93 9.59
C GLU A 87 -4.03 9.02 9.81
N ARG A 88 -5.28 8.78 9.41
CA ARG A 88 -6.40 9.68 9.64
C ARG A 88 -6.67 9.88 11.13
N LEU A 89 -6.71 8.79 11.92
CA LEU A 89 -6.85 8.85 13.36
C LEU A 89 -5.70 9.64 14.02
N ASN A 90 -4.45 9.33 13.63
CA ASN A 90 -3.28 10.04 14.12
C ASN A 90 -3.32 11.54 13.77
N LYS A 91 -3.85 11.90 12.61
CA LYS A 91 -4.03 13.31 12.20
C LYS A 91 -5.04 14.01 13.10
N GLU A 92 -6.17 13.38 13.44
CA GLU A 92 -7.16 13.95 14.36
C GLU A 92 -6.59 14.09 15.78
N ILE A 93 -5.89 13.09 16.29
CA ILE A 93 -5.19 13.18 17.57
C ILE A 93 -4.20 14.36 17.58
N LYS A 94 -3.36 14.46 16.57
CA LYS A 94 -2.38 15.55 16.44
C LYS A 94 -3.04 16.93 16.35
N LYS A 95 -4.17 17.04 15.64
CA LYS A 95 -4.92 18.29 15.53
C LYS A 95 -5.42 18.77 16.88
N ARG A 96 -5.96 17.87 17.71
CA ARG A 96 -6.49 18.21 19.06
C ARG A 96 -5.37 18.48 20.06
N THR A 97 -4.32 17.67 20.05
CA THR A 97 -3.19 17.84 20.98
C THR A 97 -2.37 19.11 20.69
N ARG A 98 -2.26 19.54 19.43
CA ARG A 98 -1.58 20.80 19.07
C ARG A 98 -2.27 22.04 19.63
N VAL A 99 -3.60 22.04 19.73
CA VAL A 99 -4.36 23.18 20.30
C VAL A 99 -4.06 23.35 21.78
N VAL A 100 -3.84 22.27 22.51
CA VAL A 100 -3.51 22.30 23.95
C VAL A 100 -2.07 22.77 24.18
N GLY A 101 -1.17 22.47 23.25
CA GLY A 101 0.26 22.83 23.31
C GLY A 101 1.00 21.99 24.35
N VAL A 102 0.96 22.36 25.61
CA VAL A 102 1.65 21.66 26.70
C VAL A 102 0.66 21.04 27.66
N PHE A 103 0.82 19.76 27.96
CA PHE A 103 0.01 19.05 28.93
C PHE A 103 0.66 19.09 30.31
N PRO A 104 -0.03 19.56 31.36
CA PRO A 104 0.51 19.63 32.71
C PRO A 104 0.78 18.24 33.31
N LEU A 105 -0.02 17.24 32.90
CA LEU A 105 0.08 15.87 33.37
C LEU A 105 -0.14 14.88 32.21
N LYS A 106 0.61 13.77 32.24
CA LYS A 106 0.41 12.65 31.30
C LYS A 106 -1.03 12.15 31.26
N GLN A 107 -1.71 12.13 32.41
CA GLN A 107 -3.11 11.72 32.50
C GLN A 107 -4.07 12.64 31.73
N ALA A 108 -3.80 13.95 31.70
CA ALA A 108 -4.60 14.90 30.93
C ALA A 108 -4.48 14.62 29.42
N MET A 109 -3.25 14.34 28.95
CA MET A 109 -3.02 13.94 27.57
C MET A 109 -3.76 12.62 27.22
N LEU A 110 -3.64 11.60 28.09
CA LEU A 110 -4.31 10.31 27.88
C LEU A 110 -5.84 10.44 27.85
N ARG A 111 -6.43 11.30 28.67
CA ARG A 111 -7.89 11.58 28.65
C ARG A 111 -8.31 12.21 27.32
N LEU A 112 -7.55 13.18 26.83
CA LEU A 112 -7.87 13.83 25.56
C LEU A 112 -7.75 12.83 24.39
N VAL A 113 -6.66 12.07 24.32
CA VAL A 113 -6.45 11.04 23.27
C VAL A 113 -7.54 9.98 23.36
N GLY A 114 -7.88 9.51 24.57
CA GLY A 114 -8.96 8.54 24.79
C GLY A 114 -10.32 9.07 24.31
N ALA A 115 -10.66 10.32 24.63
CA ALA A 115 -11.89 10.94 24.13
C ALA A 115 -11.94 11.04 22.61
N VAL A 116 -10.82 11.37 21.94
CA VAL A 116 -10.73 11.39 20.48
C VAL A 116 -10.93 9.99 19.90
N CYS A 117 -10.32 8.97 20.50
CA CYS A 117 -10.48 7.58 20.05
C CYS A 117 -11.94 7.08 20.24
N ILE A 118 -12.59 7.41 21.35
CA ILE A 118 -13.99 7.05 21.59
C ILE A 118 -14.90 7.70 20.55
N ASN A 119 -14.74 8.99 20.33
CA ASN A 119 -15.53 9.73 19.34
C ASN A 119 -15.35 9.14 17.92
N GLN A 120 -14.10 8.82 17.55
CA GLN A 120 -13.82 8.21 16.25
C GLN A 120 -14.38 6.80 16.14
N ASN A 121 -14.38 6.03 17.23
CA ASN A 121 -14.99 4.71 17.27
C ASN A 121 -16.52 4.77 17.10
N GLU A 122 -17.18 5.74 17.71
CA GLU A 122 -18.61 5.98 17.54
C GLU A 122 -18.95 6.35 16.09
N GLU A 123 -18.16 7.25 15.47
CA GLU A 123 -18.30 7.60 14.06
C GLU A 123 -18.14 6.36 13.15
N TRP A 124 -17.14 5.52 13.41
CA TRP A 124 -16.89 4.31 12.63
C TRP A 124 -17.96 3.24 12.86
N PHE A 125 -18.54 3.18 14.05
CA PHE A 125 -19.60 2.23 14.36
C PHE A 125 -20.91 2.52 13.60
N VAL A 126 -21.18 3.79 13.35
CA VAL A 126 -22.37 4.25 12.59
C VAL A 126 -22.10 4.26 11.08
N ALA A 127 -20.84 4.38 10.67
CA ALA A 127 -20.46 4.38 9.27
C ALA A 127 -20.56 2.98 8.65
N THR A 128 -20.49 2.92 7.33
CA THR A 128 -20.42 1.66 6.56
C THR A 128 -19.30 0.77 7.11
N HIS A 129 -19.58 -0.50 7.34
CA HIS A 129 -18.58 -1.46 7.83
C HIS A 129 -17.41 -1.54 6.87
N PHE A 130 -16.21 -1.28 7.36
CA PHE A 130 -14.98 -1.35 6.55
C PHE A 130 -14.61 -2.80 6.22
N MET A 131 -14.94 -3.75 7.10
CA MET A 131 -14.66 -5.17 6.94
C MET A 131 -15.83 -5.99 7.43
N ASP A 132 -16.25 -6.98 6.63
CA ASP A 132 -17.23 -7.95 7.05
C ASP A 132 -16.55 -9.01 7.92
N LYS A 133 -17.01 -9.17 9.15
CA LYS A 133 -16.50 -10.18 10.08
C LYS A 133 -16.75 -11.60 9.59
N HIS A 134 -17.84 -11.82 8.86
CA HIS A 134 -18.23 -13.15 8.38
C HIS A 134 -17.26 -13.65 7.31
N SER A 135 -16.71 -12.78 6.47
CA SER A 135 -15.74 -13.16 5.44
C SER A 135 -14.40 -13.64 6.01
N LEU A 136 -14.09 -13.36 7.28
CA LEU A 136 -12.90 -13.88 7.96
C LEU A 136 -13.13 -15.23 8.63
N LEU A 137 -14.38 -15.68 8.77
CA LEU A 137 -14.75 -16.94 9.45
C LEU A 137 -14.81 -18.13 8.47
N PHE A 138 -14.68 -17.89 7.17
CA PHE A 138 -14.66 -18.97 6.18
C PHE A 138 -13.29 -19.63 6.19
N GLU A 139 -13.26 -20.93 6.47
CA GLU A 139 -12.06 -21.78 6.43
C GLU A 139 -11.47 -21.90 5.02
N GLU A 140 -12.27 -21.63 4.00
CA GLU A 140 -11.82 -21.56 2.62
C GLU A 140 -11.96 -20.11 2.10
N CYS A 141 -10.82 -19.44 1.98
CA CYS A 141 -10.76 -18.21 1.19
C CYS A 141 -11.23 -18.54 -0.24
N PRO A 142 -12.29 -17.88 -0.78
CA PRO A 142 -12.73 -18.16 -2.14
C PRO A 142 -11.51 -18.04 -3.05
N LYS A 143 -11.22 -19.14 -3.77
CA LYS A 143 -10.12 -19.16 -4.74
C LYS A 143 -10.38 -18.02 -5.72
N ARG A 144 -9.43 -17.10 -5.78
CA ARG A 144 -9.49 -16.00 -6.73
C ARG A 144 -9.57 -16.64 -8.14
N GLU A 145 -10.38 -16.08 -9.00
CA GLU A 145 -10.46 -16.52 -10.40
C GLU A 145 -9.05 -16.52 -10.98
N SER A 146 -8.66 -17.63 -11.62
CA SER A 146 -7.35 -17.76 -12.23
C SER A 146 -7.18 -16.68 -13.30
N CYS A 147 -6.12 -15.92 -13.22
CA CYS A 147 -5.79 -14.91 -14.20
C CYS A 147 -5.51 -15.57 -15.56
N THR A 148 -6.01 -14.98 -16.64
CA THR A 148 -5.69 -15.46 -18.00
C THR A 148 -4.28 -15.02 -18.39
N GLN A 149 -3.59 -15.83 -19.20
CA GLN A 149 -2.25 -15.49 -19.70
C GLN A 149 -2.23 -14.13 -20.43
N GLU A 150 -3.30 -13.82 -21.17
CA GLU A 150 -3.44 -12.52 -21.85
C GLU A 150 -3.42 -11.34 -20.89
N THR A 151 -4.01 -11.47 -19.70
CA THR A 151 -4.03 -10.43 -18.67
C THR A 151 -2.63 -10.23 -18.05
N ILE A 152 -1.91 -11.35 -17.86
CA ILE A 152 -0.52 -11.30 -17.39
C ILE A 152 0.34 -10.59 -18.42
N ASP A 153 0.31 -11.01 -19.67
CA ASP A 153 1.10 -10.44 -20.76
C ASP A 153 0.81 -8.94 -20.94
N HIS A 154 -0.45 -8.52 -20.80
CA HIS A 154 -0.83 -7.12 -20.85
C HIS A 154 -0.21 -6.32 -19.69
N LEU A 155 -0.26 -6.82 -18.46
CA LEU A 155 0.36 -6.14 -17.31
C LEU A 155 1.87 -5.98 -17.49
N LEU A 156 2.55 -7.04 -17.93
CA LEU A 156 4.00 -7.00 -18.18
C LEU A 156 4.36 -5.97 -19.25
N GLN A 157 3.58 -5.88 -20.32
CA GLN A 157 3.76 -4.85 -21.36
C GLN A 157 3.56 -3.43 -20.83
N VAL A 158 2.59 -3.22 -19.96
CA VAL A 158 2.35 -1.91 -19.33
C VAL A 158 3.56 -1.52 -18.46
N ILE A 159 4.04 -2.43 -17.63
CA ILE A 159 5.24 -2.21 -16.81
C ILE A 159 6.45 -1.85 -17.69
N ASP A 160 6.69 -2.60 -18.75
CA ASP A 160 7.78 -2.33 -19.69
C ASP A 160 7.66 -0.96 -20.36
N SER A 161 6.43 -0.53 -20.69
CA SER A 161 6.18 0.77 -21.31
C SER A 161 6.51 1.93 -20.37
N ASP A 162 6.20 1.82 -19.08
CA ASP A 162 6.55 2.83 -18.08
C ASP A 162 8.06 3.06 -18.00
N PHE A 163 8.86 1.98 -18.13
CA PHE A 163 10.32 2.07 -18.11
C PHE A 163 10.93 2.50 -19.43
N LYS A 164 10.27 2.29 -20.59
CA LYS A 164 10.74 2.79 -21.89
C LYS A 164 10.73 4.31 -21.94
N VAL A 165 9.68 4.94 -21.44
CA VAL A 165 9.59 6.40 -21.35
C VAL A 165 10.74 6.99 -20.52
N CYS A 166 11.25 6.24 -19.54
CA CYS A 166 12.37 6.67 -18.72
C CYS A 166 13.70 6.68 -19.47
N LYS A 167 13.89 5.77 -20.47
CA LYS A 167 15.13 5.68 -21.26
C LYS A 167 15.25 6.79 -22.31
N GLU A 168 14.13 7.32 -22.79
CA GLU A 168 14.09 8.39 -23.79
C GLU A 168 14.31 9.79 -23.18
N VAL A 169 14.19 9.93 -21.87
CA VAL A 169 14.31 11.22 -21.14
C VAL A 169 15.65 11.35 -20.40
N ALA A 170 16.48 10.32 -20.43
CA ALA A 170 17.81 10.28 -19.80
C ALA A 170 18.93 10.53 -20.81
#